data_52f8a4a5c0bc1a0d4310d1835c898b4b
#
_entry.id   52f8a4a5c0bc1a0d4310d1835c898b4b
#
_cell.length_a   1.000
_cell.length_b   1.000
_cell.length_c   1.000
_cell.angle_alpha   90.00
_cell.angle_beta   90.00
_cell.angle_gamma   90.00
#
_symmetry.space_group_name_H-M   'P 1'
#
loop_
_entity.id
_entity.type
_entity.pdbx_description
1 polymer ?
#
loop_
_entity_poly.entity_id
_entity_poly.type
_entity_poly.pdbx_seq_one_letter_code
_entity_poly.pdbx_strand_id
1 'polypeptide(L)'
;MKIPLVNIFATALACCSLPLIASVPDTPSAIERLQTRLDALLSPQVEVNTDIVRTVELLATPQQLAVLCENPELRLAGHDTRLTGKRTVIANCGKRNHYLPVRISAQGSWWVAAHDLAGGDIIQPGDIKRVTGNLEGQPLGLVFEANEIVGQRLTRGLALGKPLVQSQLRQQWRLRSGQTVDLVTTSAGLRIRSQGKAMNNAAVNDTLKVRLNNGRTINGKVNEDGQVTIFLQQ
;
A
#
# COMPACT_ATOMS: atom_id res chain seq x y z
N MET A 1 -13.78 97.18 -19.87
CA MET A 1 -13.33 96.75 -18.51
C MET A 1 -13.81 95.33 -18.28
N LYS A 2 -12.90 94.40 -18.24
CA LYS A 2 -13.13 92.93 -18.24
C LYS A 2 -13.20 92.41 -16.80
N ILE A 3 -14.23 91.68 -16.47
CA ILE A 3 -14.38 90.94 -15.21
C ILE A 3 -14.15 89.48 -15.50
N PRO A 4 -13.26 88.74 -14.84
CA PRO A 4 -13.07 87.31 -15.09
C PRO A 4 -14.04 86.47 -14.25
N LEU A 5 -14.59 85.44 -14.91
CA LEU A 5 -15.41 84.40 -14.35
C LEU A 5 -14.57 83.49 -13.44
N VAL A 6 -15.01 83.26 -12.24
CA VAL A 6 -14.44 82.27 -11.30
C VAL A 6 -15.17 80.95 -11.52
N ASN A 7 -14.41 79.94 -11.95
CA ASN A 7 -14.86 78.56 -12.10
C ASN A 7 -14.77 77.86 -10.76
N ILE A 8 -15.91 77.44 -10.18
CA ILE A 8 -15.97 76.59 -9.00
C ILE A 8 -16.00 75.13 -9.49
N PHE A 9 -14.88 74.43 -9.29
CA PHE A 9 -14.82 72.95 -9.49
C PHE A 9 -15.48 72.27 -8.27
N ALA A 10 -16.63 71.63 -8.48
CA ALA A 10 -17.22 70.72 -7.53
C ALA A 10 -16.63 69.32 -7.70
N THR A 11 -15.75 68.92 -6.79
CA THR A 11 -15.23 67.56 -6.71
C THR A 11 -16.31 66.63 -6.10
N ALA A 12 -16.94 65.81 -6.95
CA ALA A 12 -17.83 64.72 -6.53
C ALA A 12 -16.96 63.54 -6.04
N LEU A 13 -16.98 63.25 -4.73
CA LEU A 13 -16.38 62.07 -4.10
C LEU A 13 -17.29 60.86 -4.41
N ALA A 14 -16.94 60.04 -5.39
CA ALA A 14 -17.59 58.76 -5.65
C ALA A 14 -17.17 57.72 -4.63
N CYS A 15 -17.99 57.41 -3.64
CA CYS A 15 -17.87 56.28 -2.75
C CYS A 15 -18.11 54.98 -3.54
N CYS A 16 -17.03 54.31 -3.97
CA CYS A 16 -17.07 52.94 -4.48
C CYS A 16 -17.28 51.99 -3.31
N SER A 17 -18.53 51.63 -3.02
CA SER A 17 -18.86 50.49 -2.15
C SER A 17 -18.63 49.20 -2.92
N LEU A 18 -17.46 48.54 -2.67
CA LEU A 18 -17.21 47.19 -3.12
C LEU A 18 -18.12 46.22 -2.33
N PRO A 19 -18.90 45.36 -2.98
CA PRO A 19 -19.61 44.31 -2.29
C PRO A 19 -18.57 43.31 -1.76
N LEU A 20 -18.49 43.16 -0.42
CA LEU A 20 -17.83 42.00 0.20
C LEU A 20 -18.63 40.76 -0.21
N ILE A 21 -18.10 40.00 -1.17
CA ILE A 21 -18.56 38.65 -1.44
C ILE A 21 -18.04 37.80 -0.28
N ALA A 22 -18.84 37.65 0.77
CA ALA A 22 -18.61 36.67 1.80
C ALA A 22 -18.74 35.31 1.13
N SER A 23 -17.61 34.62 0.89
CA SER A 23 -17.60 33.21 0.51
C SER A 23 -18.17 32.43 1.71
N VAL A 24 -19.43 32.01 1.57
CA VAL A 24 -20.04 31.03 2.48
C VAL A 24 -19.21 29.76 2.37
N PRO A 25 -18.65 29.21 3.46
CA PRO A 25 -17.99 27.92 3.41
C PRO A 25 -19.02 26.88 2.98
N ASP A 26 -18.83 26.29 1.81
CA ASP A 26 -19.66 25.20 1.32
C ASP A 26 -19.59 24.06 2.34
N THR A 27 -20.67 23.90 3.11
CA THR A 27 -20.82 22.74 3.99
C THR A 27 -20.93 21.50 3.08
N PRO A 28 -20.00 20.52 3.18
CA PRO A 28 -20.00 19.38 2.28
C PRO A 28 -21.35 18.66 2.33
N SER A 29 -21.85 18.27 1.18
CA SER A 29 -23.13 17.55 1.08
C SER A 29 -23.07 16.23 1.87
N ALA A 30 -24.21 15.67 2.27
CA ALA A 30 -24.24 14.37 2.95
C ALA A 30 -23.55 13.27 2.13
N ILE A 31 -23.64 13.35 0.81
CA ILE A 31 -23.01 12.41 -0.13
C ILE A 31 -21.49 12.58 -0.11
N GLU A 32 -20.98 13.80 -0.14
CA GLU A 32 -19.53 14.08 -0.07
C GLU A 32 -18.91 13.62 1.25
N ARG A 33 -19.63 13.84 2.38
CA ARG A 33 -19.19 13.30 3.68
C ARG A 33 -19.14 11.78 3.68
N LEU A 34 -20.14 11.12 3.11
CA LEU A 34 -20.17 9.67 2.98
C LEU A 34 -19.03 9.17 2.09
N GLN A 35 -18.78 9.84 0.95
CA GLN A 35 -17.70 9.51 0.03
C GLN A 35 -16.33 9.63 0.72
N THR A 36 -16.06 10.74 1.40
CA THR A 36 -14.81 10.95 2.16
C THR A 36 -14.58 9.85 3.20
N ARG A 37 -15.65 9.41 3.88
CA ARG A 37 -15.55 8.33 4.86
C ARG A 37 -15.35 6.95 4.22
N LEU A 38 -15.92 6.71 3.04
CA LEU A 38 -15.68 5.51 2.26
C LEU A 38 -14.24 5.45 1.76
N ASP A 39 -13.71 6.57 1.27
CA ASP A 39 -12.32 6.68 0.85
C ASP A 39 -11.38 6.44 2.04
N ALA A 40 -11.68 6.99 3.20
CA ALA A 40 -10.90 6.75 4.43
C ALA A 40 -10.97 5.28 4.92
N LEU A 41 -12.14 4.62 4.82
CA LEU A 41 -12.31 3.22 5.18
C LEU A 41 -11.50 2.29 4.28
N LEU A 42 -11.35 2.64 2.99
CA LEU A 42 -10.74 1.82 1.96
C LEU A 42 -9.32 2.27 1.59
N SER A 43 -8.90 3.42 2.10
CA SER A 43 -7.48 3.80 2.09
C SER A 43 -6.72 2.78 2.91
N PRO A 44 -5.68 2.15 2.38
CA PRO A 44 -4.89 1.21 3.16
C PRO A 44 -4.40 1.92 4.42
N GLN A 45 -4.62 1.32 5.57
CA GLN A 45 -3.81 1.64 6.75
C GLN A 45 -2.38 1.30 6.33
N VAL A 46 -1.65 2.34 5.98
CA VAL A 46 -0.26 2.42 5.59
C VAL A 46 0.48 1.08 5.73
N GLU A 47 0.39 0.21 4.72
CA GLU A 47 1.51 -0.67 4.43
C GLU A 47 2.51 0.20 3.67
N VAL A 48 3.56 0.55 4.37
CA VAL A 48 4.52 1.65 4.14
C VAL A 48 5.23 1.63 2.77
N ASN A 49 4.88 0.73 1.83
CA ASN A 49 5.69 0.55 0.62
C ASN A 49 4.93 0.28 -0.69
N THR A 50 3.61 0.35 -0.73
CA THR A 50 2.89 0.13 -1.99
C THR A 50 2.32 1.44 -2.53
N ASP A 51 2.81 1.89 -3.69
CA ASP A 51 2.26 3.05 -4.44
C ASP A 51 0.84 2.75 -4.99
N ILE A 52 -0.02 2.10 -4.19
CA ILE A 52 -1.37 1.73 -4.61
C ILE A 52 -2.33 2.84 -4.20
N VAL A 53 -2.90 3.50 -5.20
CA VAL A 53 -3.97 4.49 -5.02
C VAL A 53 -5.30 3.82 -5.31
N ARG A 54 -6.20 3.81 -4.32
CA ARG A 54 -7.57 3.30 -4.47
C ARG A 54 -8.55 4.44 -4.56
N THR A 55 -9.57 4.25 -5.40
CA THR A 55 -10.73 5.13 -5.50
C THR A 55 -11.98 4.31 -5.32
N VAL A 56 -12.97 4.90 -4.65
CA VAL A 56 -14.26 4.25 -4.38
C VAL A 56 -15.35 5.03 -5.06
N GLU A 57 -16.14 4.35 -5.87
CA GLU A 57 -17.35 4.88 -6.49
C GLU A 57 -18.56 4.30 -5.75
N LEU A 58 -19.43 5.17 -5.24
CA LEU A 58 -20.69 4.77 -4.62
C LEU A 58 -21.72 4.46 -5.70
N LEU A 59 -22.21 3.23 -5.74
CA LEU A 59 -23.22 2.76 -6.71
C LEU A 59 -24.63 2.73 -6.12
N ALA A 60 -24.82 3.25 -4.90
CA ALA A 60 -26.09 3.27 -4.23
C ALA A 60 -27.08 4.24 -4.90
N THR A 61 -28.33 3.85 -4.99
CA THR A 61 -29.40 4.68 -5.53
C THR A 61 -29.78 5.82 -4.56
N PRO A 62 -30.38 6.93 -5.04
CA PRO A 62 -30.86 8.00 -4.16
C PRO A 62 -31.80 7.51 -3.05
N GLN A 63 -32.65 6.50 -3.35
CA GLN A 63 -33.54 5.89 -2.37
C GLN A 63 -32.79 5.15 -1.26
N GLN A 64 -31.70 4.45 -1.61
CA GLN A 64 -30.84 3.79 -0.62
C GLN A 64 -30.10 4.80 0.27
N LEU A 65 -29.74 5.96 -0.28
CA LEU A 65 -29.07 7.02 0.48
C LEU A 65 -30.05 7.80 1.38
N ALA A 66 -31.29 7.98 0.96
CA ALA A 66 -32.29 8.73 1.71
C ALA A 66 -32.70 8.10 3.04
N VAL A 67 -32.48 6.77 3.20
CA VAL A 67 -32.80 6.04 4.45
C VAL A 67 -31.60 5.92 5.41
N LEU A 68 -30.46 6.48 5.06
CA LEU A 68 -29.28 6.48 5.92
C LEU A 68 -29.40 7.53 7.03
N CYS A 69 -28.87 7.21 8.18
CA CYS A 69 -28.66 8.18 9.25
C CYS A 69 -27.51 9.15 8.86
N GLU A 70 -27.45 10.26 9.55
CA GLU A 70 -26.46 11.32 9.28
C GLU A 70 -25.01 10.85 9.41
N ASN A 71 -24.73 9.96 10.37
CA ASN A 71 -23.41 9.44 10.67
C ASN A 71 -23.43 7.89 10.79
N PRO A 72 -23.53 7.13 9.68
CA PRO A 72 -23.50 5.69 9.70
C PRO A 72 -22.10 5.17 10.06
N GLU A 73 -21.99 4.13 10.87
CA GLU A 73 -20.77 3.39 11.02
C GLU A 73 -20.54 2.50 9.79
N LEU A 74 -19.40 2.67 9.10
CA LEU A 74 -19.12 1.99 7.83
C LEU A 74 -18.16 0.83 8.04
N ARG A 75 -18.47 -0.32 7.44
CA ARG A 75 -17.56 -1.48 7.38
C ARG A 75 -17.72 -2.24 6.07
N LEU A 76 -16.64 -2.84 5.57
CA LEU A 76 -16.73 -3.74 4.41
C LEU A 76 -17.46 -5.04 4.79
N ALA A 77 -18.33 -5.49 3.88
CA ALA A 77 -18.94 -6.82 4.01
C ALA A 77 -17.95 -7.90 3.54
N GLY A 78 -17.75 -8.92 4.39
CA GLY A 78 -16.91 -10.08 4.06
C GLY A 78 -15.39 -9.85 4.21
N HIS A 79 -14.62 -10.91 3.91
CA HIS A 79 -13.15 -10.96 4.03
C HIS A 79 -12.47 -11.10 2.65
N ASP A 80 -12.93 -10.36 1.67
CA ASP A 80 -12.39 -10.46 0.32
C ASP A 80 -11.09 -9.66 0.19
N THR A 81 -10.03 -10.31 -0.24
CA THR A 81 -8.68 -9.75 -0.41
C THR A 81 -8.43 -9.12 -1.78
N ARG A 82 -9.40 -9.11 -2.67
CA ARG A 82 -9.24 -8.47 -3.99
C ARG A 82 -9.04 -6.97 -3.86
N LEU A 83 -8.12 -6.43 -4.63
CA LEU A 83 -7.79 -4.99 -4.63
C LEU A 83 -8.87 -4.14 -5.28
N THR A 84 -9.60 -4.69 -6.26
CA THR A 84 -10.55 -3.99 -7.12
C THR A 84 -11.87 -4.77 -7.26
N GLY A 85 -12.89 -4.11 -7.79
CA GLY A 85 -14.17 -4.70 -8.13
C GLY A 85 -15.35 -4.23 -7.29
N LYS A 86 -16.53 -4.80 -7.58
CA LYS A 86 -17.76 -4.46 -6.82
C LYS A 86 -17.70 -5.05 -5.42
N ARG A 87 -18.08 -4.24 -4.44
CA ARG A 87 -18.13 -4.57 -3.02
C ARG A 87 -19.43 -4.09 -2.40
N THR A 88 -19.68 -4.55 -1.21
CA THR A 88 -20.77 -4.03 -0.38
C THR A 88 -20.17 -3.45 0.89
N VAL A 89 -20.55 -2.22 1.18
CA VAL A 89 -20.27 -1.57 2.46
C VAL A 89 -21.52 -1.66 3.30
N ILE A 90 -21.38 -2.08 4.54
CA ILE A 90 -22.44 -2.08 5.53
C ILE A 90 -22.37 -0.74 6.26
N ALA A 91 -23.46 0.02 6.15
CA ALA A 91 -23.66 1.27 6.88
C ALA A 91 -24.60 0.98 8.05
N ASN A 92 -24.07 0.96 9.26
CA ASN A 92 -24.82 0.71 10.48
C ASN A 92 -25.39 2.02 11.03
N CYS A 93 -26.71 2.07 11.17
CA CYS A 93 -27.45 3.18 11.77
C CYS A 93 -28.08 2.75 13.10
N GLY A 94 -27.26 2.34 14.04
CA GLY A 94 -27.69 1.85 15.35
C GLY A 94 -28.30 0.45 15.26
N LYS A 95 -29.65 0.34 15.19
CA LYS A 95 -30.32 -0.98 15.13
C LYS A 95 -30.50 -1.51 13.69
N ARG A 96 -30.17 -0.74 12.67
CA ARG A 96 -30.40 -1.10 11.25
C ARG A 96 -29.09 -1.07 10.46
N ASN A 97 -28.90 -2.11 9.66
CA ASN A 97 -27.82 -2.17 8.69
C ASN A 97 -28.38 -1.87 7.29
N HIS A 98 -27.71 -0.97 6.57
CA HIS A 98 -27.96 -0.68 5.17
C HIS A 98 -26.78 -1.18 4.35
N TYR A 99 -27.07 -1.77 3.20
CA TYR A 99 -26.06 -2.38 2.33
C TYR A 99 -25.87 -1.49 1.11
N LEU A 100 -24.69 -0.87 1.02
CA LEU A 100 -24.36 0.08 -0.03
C LEU A 100 -23.42 -0.58 -1.04
N PRO A 101 -23.84 -0.76 -2.30
CA PRO A 101 -22.95 -1.22 -3.34
C PRO A 101 -21.93 -0.14 -3.69
N VAL A 102 -20.65 -0.53 -3.75
CA VAL A 102 -19.55 0.32 -4.15
C VAL A 102 -18.71 -0.39 -5.21
N ARG A 103 -18.03 0.38 -6.05
CA ARG A 103 -16.96 -0.10 -6.92
C ARG A 103 -15.63 0.42 -6.42
N ILE A 104 -14.67 -0.47 -6.24
CA ILE A 104 -13.29 -0.13 -5.89
C ILE A 104 -12.45 -0.26 -7.14
N SER A 105 -11.80 0.81 -7.53
CA SER A 105 -10.77 0.85 -8.56
C SER A 105 -9.42 1.11 -7.90
N ALA A 106 -8.35 0.56 -8.44
CA ALA A 106 -7.00 0.78 -7.91
C ALA A 106 -6.00 0.96 -9.05
N GLN A 107 -5.08 1.88 -8.85
CA GLN A 107 -3.90 2.07 -9.68
C GLN A 107 -2.66 1.83 -8.84
N GLY A 108 -1.64 1.25 -9.43
CA GLY A 108 -0.41 0.95 -8.70
C GLY A 108 0.67 0.41 -9.62
N SER A 109 1.80 0.06 -9.02
CA SER A 109 2.93 -0.53 -9.72
C SER A 109 3.11 -1.97 -9.28
N TRP A 110 3.41 -2.86 -10.23
CA TRP A 110 3.69 -4.27 -9.96
C TRP A 110 4.83 -4.77 -10.85
N TRP A 111 5.27 -6.00 -10.62
CA TRP A 111 6.37 -6.60 -11.36
C TRP A 111 5.87 -7.57 -12.42
N VAL A 112 6.49 -7.49 -13.61
CA VAL A 112 6.25 -8.38 -14.74
C VAL A 112 7.57 -8.99 -15.19
N ALA A 113 7.51 -10.13 -15.92
CA ALA A 113 8.68 -10.70 -16.54
C ALA A 113 9.25 -9.76 -17.61
N ALA A 114 10.55 -9.49 -17.56
CA ALA A 114 11.26 -8.65 -18.51
C ALA A 114 11.55 -9.39 -19.84
N HIS A 115 11.55 -10.71 -19.82
CA HIS A 115 11.67 -11.64 -20.94
C HIS A 115 10.98 -12.97 -20.58
N ASP A 116 10.98 -13.95 -21.48
CA ASP A 116 10.45 -15.27 -21.19
C ASP A 116 11.32 -15.97 -20.15
N LEU A 117 10.70 -16.50 -19.09
CA LEU A 117 11.34 -17.20 -18.00
C LEU A 117 10.88 -18.66 -17.99
N ALA A 118 11.80 -19.60 -17.79
CA ALA A 118 11.48 -21.02 -17.71
C ALA A 118 11.02 -21.42 -16.29
N GLY A 119 10.21 -22.46 -16.20
CA GLY A 119 9.87 -23.08 -14.92
C GLY A 119 11.12 -23.67 -14.28
N GLY A 120 11.35 -23.34 -13.00
CA GLY A 120 12.55 -23.73 -12.26
C GLY A 120 13.66 -22.70 -12.22
N ASP A 121 13.58 -21.62 -13.02
CA ASP A 121 14.56 -20.53 -12.97
C ASP A 121 14.53 -19.80 -11.61
N ILE A 122 15.69 -19.35 -11.18
CA ILE A 122 15.85 -18.45 -10.03
C ILE A 122 15.83 -17.03 -10.57
N ILE A 123 14.87 -16.25 -10.12
CA ILE A 123 14.65 -14.90 -10.63
C ILE A 123 15.78 -13.97 -10.15
N GLN A 124 16.41 -13.30 -11.11
CA GLN A 124 17.43 -12.28 -10.89
C GLN A 124 16.81 -10.87 -11.02
N PRO A 125 17.48 -9.81 -10.52
CA PRO A 125 16.98 -8.44 -10.66
C PRO A 125 16.70 -8.00 -12.10
N GLY A 126 17.47 -8.52 -13.09
CA GLY A 126 17.31 -8.21 -14.51
C GLY A 126 16.14 -8.94 -15.20
N ASP A 127 15.57 -9.96 -14.56
CA ASP A 127 14.49 -10.77 -15.12
C ASP A 127 13.11 -10.16 -14.91
N ILE A 128 13.03 -9.09 -14.11
CA ILE A 128 11.79 -8.43 -13.75
C ILE A 128 11.80 -6.95 -14.13
N LYS A 129 10.63 -6.45 -14.51
CA LYS A 129 10.40 -5.05 -14.85
C LYS A 129 9.21 -4.52 -14.08
N ARG A 130 9.34 -3.32 -13.50
CA ARG A 130 8.23 -2.63 -12.87
C ARG A 130 7.34 -1.98 -13.92
N VAL A 131 6.03 -2.16 -13.80
CA VAL A 131 5.00 -1.51 -14.63
C VAL A 131 3.99 -0.85 -13.73
N THR A 132 3.39 0.26 -14.21
CA THR A 132 2.38 1.03 -13.48
C THR A 132 1.11 1.09 -14.32
N GLY A 133 -0.04 0.95 -13.69
CA GLY A 133 -1.32 1.02 -14.38
C GLY A 133 -2.51 0.64 -13.51
N ASN A 134 -3.64 0.35 -14.19
CA ASN A 134 -4.85 -0.10 -13.54
C ASN A 134 -4.71 -1.57 -13.07
N LEU A 135 -5.05 -1.81 -11.80
CA LEU A 135 -5.03 -3.14 -11.19
C LEU A 135 -6.31 -3.95 -11.46
N GLU A 136 -7.32 -3.34 -12.12
CA GLU A 136 -8.54 -4.04 -12.50
C GLU A 136 -8.23 -5.14 -13.54
N GLY A 137 -8.75 -6.35 -13.30
CA GLY A 137 -8.49 -7.50 -14.16
C GLY A 137 -7.12 -8.15 -14.00
N GLN A 138 -6.25 -7.63 -13.13
CA GLN A 138 -4.99 -8.30 -12.82
C GLN A 138 -5.23 -9.54 -11.95
N PRO A 139 -4.35 -10.56 -12.06
CA PRO A 139 -4.48 -11.78 -11.27
C PRO A 139 -4.37 -11.51 -9.77
N LEU A 140 -4.99 -12.36 -8.96
CA LEU A 140 -4.85 -12.32 -7.52
C LEU A 140 -3.42 -12.68 -7.09
N GLY A 141 -2.97 -12.07 -5.99
CA GLY A 141 -1.66 -12.36 -5.42
C GLY A 141 -0.50 -11.73 -6.19
N LEU A 142 -0.72 -10.58 -6.85
CA LEU A 142 0.36 -9.77 -7.40
C LEU A 142 1.41 -9.51 -6.33
N VAL A 143 2.68 -9.57 -6.72
CA VAL A 143 3.79 -9.20 -5.84
C VAL A 143 4.20 -7.76 -6.16
N PHE A 144 4.24 -6.94 -5.12
CA PHE A 144 4.51 -5.51 -5.25
C PHE A 144 5.97 -5.16 -4.93
N GLU A 145 6.65 -5.98 -4.15
CA GLU A 145 8.02 -5.74 -3.70
C GLU A 145 9.02 -6.64 -4.44
N ALA A 146 10.08 -6.05 -4.99
CA ALA A 146 11.12 -6.79 -5.72
C ALA A 146 11.85 -7.81 -4.83
N ASN A 147 12.04 -7.50 -3.55
CA ASN A 147 12.69 -8.37 -2.59
C ASN A 147 11.91 -9.66 -2.28
N GLU A 148 10.58 -9.67 -2.55
CA GLU A 148 9.75 -10.87 -2.46
C GLU A 148 9.83 -11.75 -3.70
N ILE A 149 10.46 -11.27 -4.77
CA ILE A 149 10.57 -11.96 -6.07
C ILE A 149 11.98 -12.44 -6.33
N VAL A 150 12.96 -11.55 -6.17
CA VAL A 150 14.37 -11.82 -6.47
C VAL A 150 14.91 -12.92 -5.56
N GLY A 151 15.57 -13.91 -6.17
CA GLY A 151 16.07 -15.08 -5.47
C GLY A 151 15.04 -16.20 -5.27
N GLN A 152 13.77 -15.97 -5.62
CA GLN A 152 12.74 -16.99 -5.62
C GLN A 152 12.85 -17.87 -6.88
N ARG A 153 12.34 -19.11 -6.79
CA ARG A 153 12.28 -20.04 -7.92
C ARG A 153 10.88 -20.02 -8.53
N LEU A 154 10.81 -19.88 -9.85
CA LEU A 154 9.55 -20.03 -10.57
C LEU A 154 9.06 -21.49 -10.52
N THR A 155 7.79 -21.69 -10.22
CA THR A 155 7.15 -23.02 -10.23
C THR A 155 6.76 -23.47 -11.63
N ARG A 156 6.58 -22.52 -12.55
CA ARG A 156 6.22 -22.74 -13.96
C ARG A 156 6.74 -21.59 -14.83
N GLY A 157 6.86 -21.81 -16.14
CA GLY A 157 7.28 -20.77 -17.08
C GLY A 157 6.38 -19.55 -17.07
N LEU A 158 6.96 -18.39 -17.31
CA LEU A 158 6.29 -17.09 -17.34
C LEU A 158 6.74 -16.33 -18.59
N ALA A 159 5.80 -15.97 -19.46
CA ALA A 159 6.10 -15.24 -20.68
C ALA A 159 6.38 -13.75 -20.41
N LEU A 160 7.14 -13.13 -21.32
CA LEU A 160 7.42 -11.70 -21.35
C LEU A 160 6.15 -10.87 -21.02
N GLY A 161 6.27 -9.89 -20.12
CA GLY A 161 5.22 -8.95 -19.76
C GLY A 161 4.11 -9.52 -18.87
N LYS A 162 4.14 -10.80 -18.54
CA LYS A 162 3.16 -11.40 -17.60
C LYS A 162 3.51 -11.02 -16.18
N PRO A 163 2.49 -10.73 -15.34
CA PRO A 163 2.70 -10.35 -13.94
C PRO A 163 3.18 -11.53 -13.10
N LEU A 164 4.07 -11.22 -12.16
CA LEU A 164 4.50 -12.17 -11.14
C LEU A 164 3.47 -12.21 -10.00
N VAL A 165 3.06 -13.41 -9.64
CA VAL A 165 2.12 -13.64 -8.55
C VAL A 165 2.72 -14.62 -7.54
N GLN A 166 2.35 -14.46 -6.27
CA GLN A 166 2.87 -15.23 -5.14
C GLN A 166 2.77 -16.76 -5.35
N SER A 167 1.69 -17.23 -6.00
CA SER A 167 1.48 -18.66 -6.27
C SER A 167 2.47 -19.26 -7.28
N GLN A 168 3.18 -18.45 -8.04
CA GLN A 168 4.20 -18.88 -9.01
C GLN A 168 5.60 -18.90 -8.40
N LEU A 169 5.77 -18.36 -7.20
CA LEU A 169 7.04 -18.21 -6.54
C LEU A 169 7.21 -19.30 -5.47
N ARG A 170 8.38 -19.90 -5.44
CA ARG A 170 8.77 -20.85 -4.39
C ARG A 170 10.03 -20.32 -3.72
N GLN A 171 9.94 -20.08 -2.43
CA GLN A 171 11.07 -19.64 -1.65
C GLN A 171 12.19 -20.67 -1.66
N GLN A 172 13.40 -20.24 -1.98
CA GLN A 172 14.60 -21.07 -1.84
C GLN A 172 15.17 -20.94 -0.44
N TRP A 173 15.12 -22.03 0.31
CA TRP A 173 15.77 -22.08 1.61
C TRP A 173 17.29 -22.04 1.43
N ARG A 174 17.92 -20.99 1.91
CA ARG A 174 19.38 -20.89 1.98
C ARG A 174 19.94 -21.73 3.13
N LEU A 175 19.19 -21.79 4.22
CA LEU A 175 19.49 -22.58 5.41
C LEU A 175 18.29 -23.45 5.77
N ARG A 176 18.57 -24.66 6.24
CA ARG A 176 17.53 -25.62 6.64
C ARG A 176 17.56 -25.85 8.15
N SER A 177 16.42 -26.17 8.72
CA SER A 177 16.30 -26.57 10.12
C SER A 177 17.24 -27.72 10.44
N GLY A 178 17.96 -27.64 11.56
CA GLY A 178 18.99 -28.60 11.99
C GLY A 178 20.40 -28.37 11.42
N GLN A 179 20.56 -27.49 10.42
CA GLN A 179 21.86 -27.16 9.82
C GLN A 179 22.70 -26.34 10.78
N THR A 180 24.02 -26.65 10.83
CA THR A 180 25.01 -25.80 11.53
C THR A 180 25.25 -24.54 10.70
N VAL A 181 25.19 -23.38 11.33
CA VAL A 181 25.30 -22.06 10.68
C VAL A 181 26.36 -21.22 11.38
N ASP A 182 27.09 -20.43 10.58
CA ASP A 182 28.00 -19.43 11.09
C ASP A 182 27.25 -18.16 11.44
N LEU A 183 27.50 -17.67 12.65
CA LEU A 183 26.91 -16.44 13.17
C LEU A 183 27.95 -15.33 13.13
N VAL A 184 27.58 -14.19 12.64
CA VAL A 184 28.41 -12.99 12.57
C VAL A 184 27.74 -11.88 13.36
N THR A 185 28.39 -11.44 14.43
CA THR A 185 27.94 -10.28 15.22
C THR A 185 28.93 -9.15 15.00
N THR A 186 28.43 -7.96 14.63
CA THR A 186 29.25 -6.75 14.50
C THR A 186 28.82 -5.77 15.58
N SER A 187 29.76 -5.34 16.42
CA SER A 187 29.53 -4.32 17.45
C SER A 187 30.76 -3.44 17.57
N ALA A 188 30.59 -2.12 17.52
CA ALA A 188 31.67 -1.12 17.69
C ALA A 188 32.96 -1.42 16.89
N GLY A 189 32.82 -1.92 15.64
CA GLY A 189 33.94 -2.29 14.78
C GLY A 189 34.54 -3.67 15.04
N LEU A 190 34.11 -4.38 16.09
CA LEU A 190 34.52 -5.75 16.37
C LEU A 190 33.60 -6.76 15.67
N ARG A 191 34.18 -7.71 14.94
CA ARG A 191 33.45 -8.79 14.26
C ARG A 191 33.71 -10.11 15.03
N ILE A 192 32.65 -10.60 15.68
CA ILE A 192 32.67 -11.86 16.43
C ILE A 192 32.03 -12.93 15.56
N ARG A 193 32.71 -14.09 15.44
CA ARG A 193 32.17 -15.29 14.78
C ARG A 193 31.88 -16.35 15.82
N SER A 194 30.73 -16.99 15.68
CA SER A 194 30.34 -18.15 16.48
C SER A 194 29.51 -19.11 15.62
N GLN A 195 29.16 -20.26 16.17
CA GLN A 195 28.35 -21.26 15.48
C GLN A 195 27.12 -21.60 16.29
N GLY A 196 26.06 -22.01 15.57
CA GLY A 196 24.84 -22.47 16.18
C GLY A 196 24.08 -23.39 15.25
N LYS A 197 22.92 -23.86 15.68
CA LYS A 197 22.05 -24.76 14.94
C LYS A 197 20.76 -24.03 14.52
N ALA A 198 20.48 -24.03 13.23
CA ALA A 198 19.23 -23.47 12.68
C ALA A 198 18.02 -24.20 13.26
N MET A 199 17.02 -23.48 13.74
CA MET A 199 15.80 -24.07 14.32
C MET A 199 14.63 -24.11 13.33
N ASN A 200 14.66 -23.30 12.26
CA ASN A 200 13.70 -23.28 11.17
C ASN A 200 14.42 -23.16 9.84
N ASN A 201 13.69 -23.34 8.73
CA ASN A 201 14.22 -23.02 7.41
C ASN A 201 14.20 -21.50 7.23
N ALA A 202 15.15 -20.98 6.46
CA ALA A 202 15.22 -19.56 6.12
C ALA A 202 15.84 -19.33 4.74
N ALA A 203 15.31 -18.39 3.98
CA ALA A 203 15.90 -17.86 2.77
C ALA A 203 16.84 -16.68 3.09
N VAL A 204 17.48 -16.14 2.06
CA VAL A 204 18.26 -14.90 2.18
C VAL A 204 17.34 -13.78 2.67
N ASN A 205 17.83 -12.97 3.58
CA ASN A 205 17.11 -11.88 4.24
C ASN A 205 16.01 -12.30 5.25
N ASP A 206 15.72 -13.59 5.41
CA ASP A 206 14.80 -14.05 6.44
C ASP A 206 15.42 -13.98 7.85
N THR A 207 14.52 -13.87 8.83
CA THR A 207 14.92 -14.05 10.23
C THR A 207 14.98 -15.54 10.58
N LEU A 208 16.15 -15.99 11.00
CA LEU A 208 16.42 -17.35 11.45
C LEU A 208 16.56 -17.40 12.97
N LYS A 209 15.85 -18.34 13.59
CA LYS A 209 16.13 -18.72 14.99
C LYS A 209 17.28 -19.68 15.04
N VAL A 210 18.31 -19.37 15.83
CA VAL A 210 19.50 -20.20 15.97
C VAL A 210 19.70 -20.55 17.43
N ARG A 211 19.90 -21.85 17.70
CA ARG A 211 20.29 -22.35 19.01
C ARG A 211 21.83 -22.39 19.10
N LEU A 212 22.38 -21.68 20.06
CA LEU A 212 23.81 -21.68 20.37
C LEU A 212 24.19 -22.95 21.12
N ASN A 213 25.50 -23.25 21.17
CA ASN A 213 26.04 -24.41 21.89
C ASN A 213 25.78 -24.36 23.41
N ASN A 214 25.56 -23.18 23.98
CA ASN A 214 25.17 -22.98 25.38
C ASN A 214 23.66 -23.16 25.63
N GLY A 215 22.87 -23.60 24.62
CA GLY A 215 21.44 -23.83 24.70
C GLY A 215 20.56 -22.58 24.50
N ARG A 216 21.14 -21.39 24.49
CA ARG A 216 20.37 -20.15 24.26
C ARG A 216 19.90 -20.03 22.80
N THR A 217 18.72 -19.49 22.60
CA THR A 217 18.18 -19.20 21.26
C THR A 217 18.28 -17.70 20.99
N ILE A 218 18.77 -17.37 19.81
CA ILE A 218 18.89 -16.00 19.30
C ILE A 218 18.25 -15.90 17.92
N ASN A 219 17.88 -14.69 17.53
CA ASN A 219 17.40 -14.39 16.19
C ASN A 219 18.49 -13.65 15.42
N GLY A 220 18.64 -13.97 14.13
CA GLY A 220 19.54 -13.26 13.24
C GLY A 220 19.00 -13.28 11.82
N LYS A 221 19.57 -12.44 10.96
CA LYS A 221 19.17 -12.31 9.55
C LYS A 221 20.12 -13.11 8.67
N VAL A 222 19.60 -13.92 7.76
CA VAL A 222 20.41 -14.73 6.82
C VAL A 222 20.94 -13.83 5.70
N ASN A 223 22.24 -13.87 5.45
CA ASN A 223 22.85 -13.16 4.32
C ASN A 223 22.97 -14.06 3.07
N GLU A 224 23.47 -13.49 1.96
CA GLU A 224 23.65 -14.20 0.69
C GLU A 224 24.65 -15.35 0.79
N ASP A 225 25.63 -15.25 1.67
CA ASP A 225 26.65 -16.28 1.91
C ASP A 225 26.12 -17.46 2.74
N GLY A 226 24.89 -17.36 3.28
CA GLY A 226 24.31 -18.34 4.19
C GLY A 226 24.84 -18.22 5.62
N GLN A 227 25.42 -17.08 5.99
CA GLN A 227 25.75 -16.73 7.36
C GLN A 227 24.56 -16.02 8.02
N VAL A 228 24.52 -16.02 9.33
CA VAL A 228 23.47 -15.34 10.10
C VAL A 228 24.06 -14.14 10.83
N THR A 229 23.61 -12.95 10.44
CA THR A 229 24.00 -11.69 11.08
C THR A 229 23.12 -11.41 12.28
N ILE A 230 23.74 -11.18 13.43
CA ILE A 230 23.04 -10.83 14.67
C ILE A 230 23.16 -9.33 14.88
N PHE A 231 22.03 -8.66 15.06
CA PHE A 231 21.95 -7.26 15.48
C PHE A 231 21.79 -7.24 17.00
N LEU A 232 22.79 -6.74 17.71
CA LEU A 232 22.64 -6.49 19.15
C LEU A 232 21.73 -5.26 19.30
N GLN A 233 20.56 -5.47 19.87
CA GLN A 233 19.73 -4.35 20.33
C GLN A 233 20.48 -3.71 21.52
N GLN A 234 20.77 -2.43 21.40
CA GLN A 234 21.26 -1.59 22.50
C GLN A 234 20.15 -1.33 23.51
#